data_72bbabde294ab64666616b13b6165c19
#
_entry.id   72bbabde294ab64666616b13b6165c19
#
_cell.length_a   1.000
_cell.length_b   1.000
_cell.length_c   1.000
_cell.angle_alpha   90.00
_cell.angle_beta   90.00
_cell.angle_gamma   90.00
#
_symmetry.space_group_name_H-M   'P 1'
#
loop_
_entity.id
_entity.type
_entity.pdbx_description
1 polymer ?
#
loop_
_entity_poly.entity_id
_entity_poly.type
_entity_poly.pdbx_seq_one_letter_code
_entity_poly.pdbx_strand_id
1 'polypeptide(L)'
;RRPPRSRLSSSSAASDVYKRKFLDYQVLFFKDQKEIPPELHIEFGKKFGELHSHPAAPTMEGYPEIFEIHAHKDSKIANGEFWHSDVSCDKEPPLGTMLQLHILPETGGDTMFSNMYAAYDELSNKYKEILKGLIAIHESEHIYKGRYSDRGVSEDKIETPTAKHPLIRTHPKTGKKAIYVNRTFTTGIEGMSKEESSSILNFLFNHCEHVNYQIRYRWSLNDMAFWDNRCAMHRAIWDYWPNERKGRRVTIKGDIPK
;
A
#
# COMPACT_ATOMS: atom_id res chain seq x y z
N ARG A 1 -2.79 -24.25 -23.40
CA ARG A 1 -4.08 -23.53 -23.34
C ARG A 1 -3.88 -22.36 -22.38
N ARG A 2 -4.05 -21.11 -22.83
CA ARG A 2 -4.08 -19.94 -21.95
C ARG A 2 -5.25 -20.08 -20.97
N PRO A 3 -5.07 -19.75 -19.66
CA PRO A 3 -6.19 -19.76 -18.74
C PRO A 3 -7.26 -18.77 -19.22
N PRO A 4 -8.55 -19.04 -18.99
CA PRO A 4 -9.62 -18.13 -19.41
C PRO A 4 -9.41 -16.76 -18.77
N ARG A 5 -9.50 -15.69 -19.57
CA ARG A 5 -9.42 -14.30 -19.14
C ARG A 5 -10.59 -14.04 -18.18
N SER A 6 -10.32 -13.94 -16.89
CA SER A 6 -11.33 -13.62 -15.90
C SER A 6 -11.62 -12.11 -15.98
N ARG A 7 -12.77 -11.73 -16.55
CA ARG A 7 -13.34 -10.39 -16.32
C ARG A 7 -13.66 -10.27 -14.83
N LEU A 8 -13.43 -9.10 -14.26
CA LEU A 8 -13.90 -8.79 -12.91
C LEU A 8 -15.41 -9.10 -12.87
N SER A 9 -15.76 -10.13 -12.10
CA SER A 9 -17.16 -10.52 -11.92
C SER A 9 -17.63 -10.01 -10.57
N SER A 10 -18.76 -9.32 -10.57
CA SER A 10 -19.38 -8.78 -9.36
C SER A 10 -20.26 -9.81 -8.61
N SER A 11 -20.30 -11.07 -9.06
CA SER A 11 -21.07 -12.11 -8.35
C SER A 11 -20.52 -12.41 -6.97
N SER A 12 -21.36 -12.79 -6.01
CA SER A 12 -20.97 -13.15 -4.65
C SER A 12 -19.94 -14.30 -4.62
N ALA A 13 -20.16 -15.34 -5.43
CA ALA A 13 -19.24 -16.47 -5.56
C ALA A 13 -17.83 -16.06 -6.07
N ALA A 14 -17.77 -15.14 -7.04
CA ALA A 14 -16.49 -14.61 -7.51
C ALA A 14 -15.78 -13.80 -6.42
N SER A 15 -16.52 -12.99 -5.65
CA SER A 15 -15.98 -12.22 -4.53
C SER A 15 -15.35 -13.12 -3.48
N ASP A 16 -15.95 -14.26 -3.14
CA ASP A 16 -15.41 -15.20 -2.16
C ASP A 16 -14.14 -15.90 -2.65
N VAL A 17 -14.07 -16.22 -3.96
CA VAL A 17 -12.84 -16.72 -4.58
C VAL A 17 -11.72 -15.67 -4.52
N TYR A 18 -12.03 -14.40 -4.81
CA TYR A 18 -11.03 -13.33 -4.73
C TYR A 18 -10.58 -13.08 -3.29
N LYS A 19 -11.47 -13.10 -2.29
CA LYS A 19 -11.12 -12.98 -0.87
C LYS A 19 -10.15 -14.07 -0.44
N ARG A 20 -10.40 -15.32 -0.82
CA ARG A 20 -9.49 -16.44 -0.52
C ARG A 20 -8.12 -16.24 -1.19
N LYS A 21 -8.10 -15.98 -2.50
CA LYS A 21 -6.85 -15.74 -3.24
C LYS A 21 -6.08 -14.54 -2.71
N PHE A 22 -6.77 -13.49 -2.28
CA PHE A 22 -6.16 -12.31 -1.67
C PHE A 22 -5.39 -12.66 -0.38
N LEU A 23 -5.95 -13.53 0.46
CA LEU A 23 -5.28 -14.02 1.67
C LEU A 23 -4.12 -14.98 1.36
N ASP A 24 -4.24 -15.78 0.28
CA ASP A 24 -3.21 -16.74 -0.11
C ASP A 24 -2.00 -16.06 -0.77
N TYR A 25 -2.25 -15.09 -1.64
CA TYR A 25 -1.24 -14.48 -2.52
C TYR A 25 -0.85 -13.05 -2.17
N GLN A 26 -1.57 -12.35 -1.26
CA GLN A 26 -1.31 -10.99 -0.77
C GLN A 26 -1.46 -9.90 -1.84
N VAL A 27 -1.20 -10.21 -3.11
CA VAL A 27 -1.40 -9.31 -4.25
C VAL A 27 -2.09 -10.06 -5.37
N LEU A 28 -3.15 -9.50 -5.93
CA LEU A 28 -3.86 -10.00 -7.09
C LEU A 28 -3.72 -9.04 -8.26
N PHE A 29 -3.45 -9.58 -9.45
CA PHE A 29 -3.39 -8.81 -10.68
C PHE A 29 -4.52 -9.23 -11.62
N PHE A 30 -5.34 -8.27 -12.02
CA PHE A 30 -6.42 -8.45 -12.98
C PHE A 30 -5.98 -7.82 -14.30
N LYS A 31 -5.56 -8.67 -15.24
CA LYS A 31 -5.04 -8.27 -16.54
C LYS A 31 -6.15 -8.13 -17.59
N ASP A 32 -5.83 -7.39 -18.65
CA ASP A 32 -6.72 -7.25 -19.82
C ASP A 32 -8.12 -6.70 -19.44
N GLN A 33 -8.18 -5.79 -18.46
CA GLN A 33 -9.43 -5.16 -18.07
C GLN A 33 -9.75 -3.99 -19.00
N LYS A 34 -11.02 -3.58 -19.03
CA LYS A 34 -11.42 -2.27 -19.53
C LYS A 34 -11.24 -1.25 -18.40
N GLU A 35 -11.20 0.03 -18.76
CA GLU A 35 -11.33 1.08 -17.75
C GLU A 35 -12.64 0.90 -16.99
N ILE A 36 -12.52 0.84 -15.66
CA ILE A 36 -13.67 0.64 -14.78
C ILE A 36 -14.24 2.01 -14.42
N PRO A 37 -15.55 2.25 -14.62
CA PRO A 37 -16.20 3.46 -14.14
C PRO A 37 -16.00 3.65 -12.63
N PRO A 38 -15.89 4.90 -12.15
CA PRO A 38 -15.69 5.20 -10.72
C PRO A 38 -16.66 4.46 -9.79
N GLU A 39 -17.95 4.44 -10.14
CA GLU A 39 -19.01 3.79 -9.35
C GLU A 39 -18.78 2.29 -9.19
N LEU A 40 -18.38 1.62 -10.28
CA LEU A 40 -18.10 0.18 -10.24
C LEU A 40 -16.82 -0.13 -9.47
N HIS A 41 -15.81 0.77 -9.52
CA HIS A 41 -14.60 0.62 -8.71
C HIS A 41 -14.91 0.72 -7.21
N ILE A 42 -15.74 1.70 -6.83
CA ILE A 42 -16.25 1.87 -5.46
C ILE A 42 -17.08 0.65 -5.04
N GLU A 43 -18.04 0.22 -5.87
CA GLU A 43 -18.90 -0.95 -5.60
C GLU A 43 -18.06 -2.22 -5.39
N PHE A 44 -17.03 -2.42 -6.22
CA PHE A 44 -16.14 -3.57 -6.09
C PHE A 44 -15.33 -3.51 -4.78
N GLY A 45 -14.80 -2.33 -4.41
CA GLY A 45 -14.11 -2.12 -3.14
C GLY A 45 -15.01 -2.44 -1.93
N LYS A 46 -16.26 -1.96 -1.95
CA LYS A 46 -17.26 -2.21 -0.86
C LYS A 46 -17.56 -3.69 -0.61
N LYS A 47 -17.28 -4.59 -1.56
CA LYS A 47 -17.42 -6.05 -1.35
C LYS A 47 -16.39 -6.63 -0.37
N PHE A 48 -15.30 -5.90 -0.12
CA PHE A 48 -14.22 -6.31 0.79
C PHE A 48 -14.30 -5.62 2.15
N GLY A 49 -15.05 -4.52 2.26
CA GLY A 49 -15.26 -3.78 3.50
C GLY A 49 -15.68 -2.34 3.25
N GLU A 50 -15.76 -1.58 4.34
CA GLU A 50 -15.95 -0.13 4.32
C GLU A 50 -14.75 0.54 3.62
N LEU A 51 -14.99 1.62 2.86
CA LEU A 51 -13.92 2.32 2.19
C LEU A 51 -13.23 3.32 3.12
N HIS A 52 -11.93 3.44 2.93
CA HIS A 52 -11.06 4.36 3.66
C HIS A 52 -10.87 5.64 2.85
N SER A 53 -11.03 6.80 3.48
CA SER A 53 -10.69 8.10 2.91
C SER A 53 -9.27 8.49 3.30
N HIS A 54 -8.47 8.96 2.34
CA HIS A 54 -7.09 9.34 2.60
C HIS A 54 -7.05 10.67 3.38
N PRO A 55 -6.26 10.76 4.48
CA PRO A 55 -6.29 11.94 5.37
C PRO A 55 -5.75 13.24 4.74
N ALA A 56 -4.92 13.14 3.70
CA ALA A 56 -4.23 14.30 3.12
C ALA A 56 -4.37 14.43 1.60
N ALA A 57 -4.61 13.33 0.88
CA ALA A 57 -4.59 13.36 -0.58
C ALA A 57 -5.89 13.91 -1.17
N PRO A 58 -5.81 14.65 -2.29
CA PRO A 58 -7.01 15.11 -3.00
C PRO A 58 -7.75 13.92 -3.61
N THR A 59 -9.06 13.95 -3.54
CA THR A 59 -9.95 12.95 -4.11
C THR A 59 -10.45 13.35 -5.49
N MET A 60 -11.00 12.42 -6.24
CA MET A 60 -11.62 12.69 -7.53
C MET A 60 -12.90 13.50 -7.33
N GLU A 61 -13.14 14.52 -8.16
CA GLU A 61 -14.37 15.31 -8.13
C GLU A 61 -15.62 14.42 -8.28
N GLY A 62 -16.57 14.58 -7.36
CA GLY A 62 -17.78 13.76 -7.29
C GLY A 62 -17.62 12.37 -6.67
N TYR A 63 -16.38 11.94 -6.35
CA TYR A 63 -16.08 10.59 -5.82
C TYR A 63 -15.05 10.67 -4.68
N PRO A 64 -15.46 11.02 -3.46
CA PRO A 64 -14.54 11.20 -2.33
C PRO A 64 -13.81 9.92 -1.90
N GLU A 65 -14.29 8.75 -2.30
CA GLU A 65 -13.65 7.46 -2.02
C GLU A 65 -12.52 7.12 -3.01
N ILE A 66 -12.37 7.90 -4.09
CA ILE A 66 -11.34 7.66 -5.10
C ILE A 66 -10.19 8.64 -4.94
N PHE A 67 -9.02 8.09 -4.67
CA PHE A 67 -7.77 8.84 -4.76
C PHE A 67 -7.21 8.73 -6.18
N GLU A 68 -7.00 9.86 -6.84
CA GLU A 68 -6.39 9.93 -8.16
C GLU A 68 -4.86 10.02 -8.03
N ILE A 69 -4.18 8.99 -8.55
CA ILE A 69 -2.72 8.98 -8.69
C ILE A 69 -2.39 9.57 -10.06
N HIS A 70 -1.61 10.65 -10.06
CA HIS A 70 -1.21 11.33 -11.29
C HIS A 70 0.20 11.88 -11.16
N ALA A 71 1.07 11.49 -12.09
CA ALA A 71 2.39 12.07 -12.28
C ALA A 71 2.55 12.47 -13.75
N HIS A 72 3.14 13.62 -14.01
CA HIS A 72 3.34 14.21 -15.35
C HIS A 72 4.61 15.06 -15.36
N LYS A 73 4.89 15.71 -16.47
CA LYS A 73 6.14 16.49 -16.70
C LYS A 73 6.43 17.57 -15.64
N ASP A 74 5.38 18.14 -15.03
CA ASP A 74 5.52 19.21 -14.03
C ASP A 74 5.50 18.65 -12.59
N SER A 75 5.35 17.33 -12.41
CA SER A 75 5.39 16.70 -11.09
C SER A 75 6.80 16.71 -10.53
N LYS A 76 6.96 17.18 -9.29
CA LYS A 76 8.23 17.21 -8.56
C LYS A 76 8.51 15.92 -7.81
N ILE A 77 7.46 15.17 -7.51
CA ILE A 77 7.48 13.91 -6.74
C ILE A 77 6.43 12.96 -7.31
N ALA A 78 6.68 11.66 -7.25
CA ALA A 78 5.67 10.64 -7.53
C ALA A 78 5.07 10.09 -6.23
N ASN A 79 3.77 9.78 -6.26
CA ASN A 79 3.13 9.14 -5.13
C ASN A 79 3.62 7.70 -5.00
N GLY A 80 4.07 7.33 -3.79
CA GLY A 80 4.47 5.96 -3.48
C GLY A 80 5.86 5.56 -3.98
N GLU A 81 6.76 6.49 -4.23
CA GLU A 81 8.13 6.20 -4.71
C GLU A 81 9.03 5.51 -3.67
N PHE A 82 8.69 5.56 -2.39
CA PHE A 82 9.40 4.85 -1.32
C PHE A 82 8.61 3.64 -0.85
N TRP A 83 9.30 2.65 -0.28
CA TRP A 83 8.66 1.47 0.29
C TRP A 83 7.72 1.83 1.44
N HIS A 84 6.47 1.41 1.34
CA HIS A 84 5.44 1.68 2.33
C HIS A 84 4.32 0.62 2.34
N SER A 85 3.60 0.59 3.45
CA SER A 85 2.24 0.10 3.54
C SER A 85 1.33 1.32 3.62
N ASP A 86 0.24 1.34 2.86
CA ASP A 86 -0.63 2.51 2.75
C ASP A 86 -1.09 3.01 4.12
N VAL A 87 -0.91 4.30 4.34
CA VAL A 87 -1.44 5.05 5.49
C VAL A 87 -1.23 4.32 6.84
N SER A 88 -0.07 3.68 7.00
CA SER A 88 0.27 2.97 8.24
C SER A 88 0.39 3.90 9.47
N CYS A 89 0.31 5.21 9.27
CA CYS A 89 0.20 6.23 10.30
C CYS A 89 -1.20 6.36 10.92
N ASP A 90 -2.23 5.74 10.33
CA ASP A 90 -3.58 5.71 10.90
C ASP A 90 -3.69 4.69 12.03
N LYS A 91 -4.61 4.94 12.97
CA LYS A 91 -4.95 3.99 14.04
C LYS A 91 -5.53 2.69 13.50
N GLU A 92 -6.33 2.77 12.42
CA GLU A 92 -6.91 1.66 11.68
C GLU A 92 -6.45 1.70 10.22
N PRO A 93 -5.18 1.30 9.94
CA PRO A 93 -4.63 1.39 8.60
C PRO A 93 -5.42 0.55 7.60
N PRO A 94 -5.43 0.95 6.32
CA PRO A 94 -6.15 0.20 5.29
C PRO A 94 -5.81 -1.28 5.24
N LEU A 95 -6.83 -2.14 5.12
CA LEU A 95 -6.59 -3.57 4.90
C LEU A 95 -6.04 -3.83 3.51
N GLY A 96 -6.47 -3.08 2.50
CA GLY A 96 -6.03 -3.31 1.14
C GLY A 96 -6.39 -2.18 0.20
N THR A 97 -5.72 -2.15 -0.93
CA THR A 97 -5.85 -1.09 -1.93
C THR A 97 -5.99 -1.69 -3.33
N MET A 98 -6.94 -1.16 -4.10
CA MET A 98 -7.18 -1.47 -5.50
C MET A 98 -6.76 -0.29 -6.37
N LEU A 99 -5.79 -0.49 -7.26
CA LEU A 99 -5.31 0.52 -8.20
C LEU A 99 -5.53 0.05 -9.62
N GLN A 100 -6.16 0.88 -10.44
CA GLN A 100 -6.21 0.70 -11.90
C GLN A 100 -5.50 1.86 -12.59
N LEU A 101 -4.64 1.56 -13.57
CA LEU A 101 -3.90 2.58 -14.32
C LEU A 101 -4.51 2.79 -15.71
N HIS A 102 -4.84 4.05 -16.01
CA HIS A 102 -5.51 4.46 -17.25
C HIS A 102 -4.58 5.16 -18.24
N ILE A 103 -3.47 5.73 -17.75
CA ILE A 103 -2.40 6.30 -18.58
C ILE A 103 -1.09 5.68 -18.09
N LEU A 104 -0.30 5.20 -19.02
CA LEU A 104 1.00 4.58 -18.78
C LEU A 104 2.06 5.18 -19.70
N PRO A 105 3.29 5.35 -19.21
CA PRO A 105 4.43 5.62 -20.05
C PRO A 105 4.71 4.40 -20.95
N GLU A 106 5.37 4.60 -22.06
CA GLU A 106 5.78 3.52 -22.96
C GLU A 106 6.75 2.54 -22.26
N THR A 107 7.61 3.08 -21.38
CA THR A 107 8.55 2.31 -20.57
C THR A 107 8.59 2.84 -19.14
N GLY A 108 8.91 1.97 -18.19
CA GLY A 108 8.96 2.33 -16.76
C GLY A 108 7.59 2.36 -16.08
N GLY A 109 7.53 2.96 -14.91
CA GLY A 109 6.32 3.11 -14.11
C GLY A 109 5.81 1.82 -13.46
N ASP A 110 6.67 0.82 -13.31
CA ASP A 110 6.35 -0.44 -12.65
C ASP A 110 6.04 -0.23 -11.18
N THR A 111 5.41 -1.24 -10.56
CA THR A 111 5.22 -1.28 -9.11
C THR A 111 5.89 -2.51 -8.54
N MET A 112 6.62 -2.34 -7.45
CA MET A 112 7.22 -3.41 -6.69
C MET A 112 6.39 -3.72 -5.45
N PHE A 113 6.29 -5.00 -5.10
CA PHE A 113 5.65 -5.48 -3.88
C PHE A 113 6.64 -6.36 -3.12
N SER A 114 6.61 -6.29 -1.78
CA SER A 114 7.44 -7.11 -0.91
C SER A 114 6.59 -7.85 0.12
N ASN A 115 6.88 -9.15 0.29
CA ASN A 115 6.13 -10.06 1.16
C ASN A 115 6.64 -10.02 2.59
N MET A 116 5.88 -9.41 3.49
CA MET A 116 6.26 -9.25 4.90
C MET A 116 6.12 -10.52 5.74
N TYR A 117 5.35 -11.51 5.26
CA TYR A 117 5.36 -12.85 5.88
C TYR A 117 6.71 -13.54 5.64
N ALA A 118 7.16 -13.58 4.38
CA ALA A 118 8.44 -14.18 4.03
C ALA A 118 9.60 -13.46 4.75
N ALA A 119 9.58 -12.14 4.78
CA ALA A 119 10.58 -11.36 5.51
C ALA A 119 10.59 -11.71 7.00
N TYR A 120 9.42 -11.91 7.64
CA TYR A 120 9.37 -12.35 9.03
C TYR A 120 9.88 -13.78 9.20
N ASP A 121 9.48 -14.71 8.32
CA ASP A 121 9.83 -16.13 8.44
C ASP A 121 11.34 -16.36 8.34
N GLU A 122 12.04 -15.59 7.51
CA GLU A 122 13.50 -15.64 7.31
C GLU A 122 14.32 -15.00 8.45
N LEU A 123 13.71 -14.26 9.38
CA LEU A 123 14.41 -13.79 10.57
C LEU A 123 14.86 -14.98 11.44
N SER A 124 16.05 -14.89 12.02
CA SER A 124 16.49 -15.86 13.03
C SER A 124 15.55 -15.87 14.24
N ASN A 125 15.42 -17.03 14.90
CA ASN A 125 14.62 -17.14 16.12
C ASN A 125 15.09 -16.15 17.19
N LYS A 126 16.42 -15.91 17.30
CA LYS A 126 16.98 -14.93 18.23
C LYS A 126 16.48 -13.52 17.93
N TYR A 127 16.44 -13.15 16.65
CA TYR A 127 15.97 -11.82 16.27
C TYR A 127 14.46 -11.67 16.46
N LYS A 128 13.68 -12.72 16.16
CA LYS A 128 12.23 -12.75 16.45
C LYS A 128 11.92 -12.52 17.94
N GLU A 129 12.75 -13.06 18.86
CA GLU A 129 12.60 -12.82 20.29
C GLU A 129 12.95 -11.38 20.69
N ILE A 130 13.98 -10.77 20.07
CA ILE A 130 14.34 -9.36 20.29
C ILE A 130 13.19 -8.43 19.88
N LEU A 131 12.54 -8.72 18.75
CA LEU A 131 11.47 -7.87 18.21
C LEU A 131 10.11 -8.05 18.90
N LYS A 132 9.97 -9.10 19.69
CA LYS A 132 8.70 -9.45 20.33
C LYS A 132 8.24 -8.37 21.30
N GLY A 133 7.02 -7.90 21.07
CA GLY A 133 6.39 -6.87 21.91
C GLY A 133 6.87 -5.45 21.66
N LEU A 134 7.81 -5.22 20.74
CA LEU A 134 8.20 -3.87 20.36
C LEU A 134 7.06 -3.18 19.60
N ILE A 135 6.90 -1.89 19.89
CA ILE A 135 5.88 -1.01 19.27
C ILE A 135 6.58 0.01 18.38
N ALA A 136 6.26 0.01 17.12
CA ALA A 136 6.74 0.99 16.14
C ALA A 136 5.87 2.24 16.15
N ILE A 137 6.48 3.41 16.01
CA ILE A 137 5.82 4.71 15.90
C ILE A 137 5.77 5.06 14.41
N HIS A 138 4.55 5.32 13.91
CA HIS A 138 4.30 5.71 12.52
C HIS A 138 3.77 7.14 12.48
N GLU A 139 4.44 8.01 11.75
CA GLU A 139 4.14 9.43 11.64
C GLU A 139 4.00 9.84 10.18
N SER A 140 3.18 10.84 9.90
CA SER A 140 2.89 11.26 8.53
C SER A 140 3.21 12.73 8.24
N GLU A 141 3.53 13.54 9.23
CA GLU A 141 3.76 14.96 9.06
C GLU A 141 4.84 15.26 8.00
N HIS A 142 5.98 14.58 8.12
CA HIS A 142 7.12 14.73 7.20
C HIS A 142 6.83 14.25 5.76
N ILE A 143 5.75 13.49 5.56
CA ILE A 143 5.30 13.00 4.25
C ILE A 143 4.19 13.84 3.66
N TYR A 144 3.21 14.25 4.47
CA TYR A 144 2.00 14.89 3.96
C TYR A 144 2.12 16.41 3.89
N LYS A 145 2.87 17.04 4.79
CA LYS A 145 3.03 18.49 4.84
C LYS A 145 3.69 19.00 3.55
N GLY A 146 3.07 19.95 2.88
CA GLY A 146 3.53 20.51 1.61
C GLY A 146 3.34 19.62 0.38
N ARG A 147 2.98 18.33 0.55
CA ARG A 147 3.01 17.36 -0.56
C ARG A 147 1.97 17.64 -1.65
N TYR A 148 0.84 18.19 -1.31
CA TYR A 148 -0.30 18.38 -2.21
C TYR A 148 -0.65 19.85 -2.44
N SER A 149 0.24 20.79 -2.09
CA SER A 149 0.04 22.23 -2.23
C SER A 149 -0.14 22.63 -3.69
N ASP A 150 0.65 22.07 -4.60
CA ASP A 150 0.56 22.27 -6.06
C ASP A 150 -0.69 21.62 -6.70
N ARG A 151 -1.43 20.81 -5.94
CA ARG A 151 -2.74 20.25 -6.32
C ARG A 151 -3.93 20.98 -5.63
N GLY A 152 -3.67 22.16 -5.06
CA GLY A 152 -4.70 23.00 -4.45
C GLY A 152 -5.19 22.55 -3.07
N VAL A 153 -4.48 21.62 -2.42
CA VAL A 153 -4.80 21.24 -1.03
C VAL A 153 -4.17 22.24 -0.08
N SER A 154 -5.01 22.90 0.74
CA SER A 154 -4.58 23.85 1.77
C SER A 154 -3.95 23.11 2.95
N GLU A 155 -2.81 23.62 3.46
CA GLU A 155 -2.04 23.03 4.57
C GLU A 155 -2.88 22.85 5.84
N ASP A 156 -3.79 23.78 6.10
CA ASP A 156 -4.67 23.79 7.30
C ASP A 156 -5.71 22.65 7.28
N LYS A 157 -5.90 22.01 6.11
CA LYS A 157 -6.83 20.88 5.93
C LYS A 157 -6.14 19.52 5.92
N ILE A 158 -4.80 19.52 6.00
CA ILE A 158 -4.03 18.27 5.98
C ILE A 158 -4.01 17.69 7.39
N GLU A 159 -4.60 16.51 7.55
CA GLU A 159 -4.42 15.72 8.75
C GLU A 159 -3.09 14.97 8.67
N THR A 160 -2.33 15.02 9.78
CA THR A 160 -1.04 14.32 9.91
C THR A 160 -1.12 13.30 11.04
N PRO A 161 -1.86 12.20 10.85
CA PRO A 161 -2.05 11.21 11.89
C PRO A 161 -0.73 10.57 12.31
N THR A 162 -0.68 10.18 13.57
CA THR A 162 0.39 9.39 14.18
C THR A 162 -0.23 8.20 14.89
N ALA A 163 0.33 7.01 14.68
CA ALA A 163 -0.13 5.79 15.33
C ALA A 163 1.04 4.96 15.85
N LYS A 164 0.71 4.10 16.82
CA LYS A 164 1.63 3.10 17.39
C LYS A 164 1.09 1.72 17.04
N HIS A 165 1.96 0.89 16.45
CA HIS A 165 1.59 -0.46 16.03
C HIS A 165 2.62 -1.48 16.47
N PRO A 166 2.22 -2.74 16.71
CA PRO A 166 3.19 -3.81 16.90
C PRO A 166 4.17 -3.85 15.72
N LEU A 167 5.45 -3.88 16.01
CA LEU A 167 6.50 -4.03 15.00
C LEU A 167 6.34 -5.35 14.22
N ILE A 168 5.86 -6.39 14.91
CA ILE A 168 5.43 -7.66 14.32
C ILE A 168 3.92 -7.77 14.47
N ARG A 169 3.20 -7.58 13.37
CA ARG A 169 1.75 -7.68 13.30
C ARG A 169 1.29 -9.12 13.09
N THR A 170 0.23 -9.54 13.77
CA THR A 170 -0.49 -10.78 13.46
C THR A 170 -1.64 -10.48 12.51
N HIS A 171 -1.67 -11.13 11.35
CA HIS A 171 -2.73 -10.91 10.37
C HIS A 171 -4.07 -11.49 10.88
N PRO A 172 -5.17 -10.69 10.93
CA PRO A 172 -6.40 -11.05 11.63
C PRO A 172 -7.18 -12.22 11.01
N LYS A 173 -6.92 -12.54 9.73
CA LYS A 173 -7.62 -13.62 9.02
C LYS A 173 -6.77 -14.88 8.87
N THR A 174 -5.46 -14.74 8.70
CA THR A 174 -4.57 -15.90 8.46
C THR A 174 -3.82 -16.36 9.71
N GLY A 175 -3.73 -15.51 10.75
CA GLY A 175 -2.92 -15.75 11.92
C GLY A 175 -1.41 -15.68 11.69
N LYS A 176 -0.96 -15.45 10.45
CA LYS A 176 0.46 -15.33 10.11
C LYS A 176 1.05 -14.03 10.65
N LYS A 177 2.32 -14.06 11.02
CA LYS A 177 3.07 -12.87 11.46
C LYS A 177 3.73 -12.19 10.29
N ALA A 178 3.70 -10.85 10.29
CA ALA A 178 4.32 -9.99 9.31
C ALA A 178 5.13 -8.89 9.99
N ILE A 179 6.26 -8.52 9.43
CA ILE A 179 6.97 -7.30 9.83
C ILE A 179 6.11 -6.10 9.40
N TYR A 180 5.84 -5.18 10.33
CA TYR A 180 4.96 -4.04 10.07
C TYR A 180 5.66 -2.70 10.34
N VAL A 181 6.75 -2.48 9.63
CA VAL A 181 7.51 -1.21 9.59
C VAL A 181 7.84 -0.86 8.14
N ASN A 182 7.98 0.43 7.83
CA ASN A 182 8.37 0.91 6.51
C ASN A 182 9.10 2.25 6.60
N ARG A 183 9.93 2.57 5.59
CA ARG A 183 10.73 3.80 5.56
C ARG A 183 9.89 5.06 5.48
N THR A 184 8.70 4.98 4.92
CA THR A 184 7.86 6.15 4.68
C THR A 184 7.28 6.70 5.97
N PHE A 185 6.76 5.85 6.84
CA PHE A 185 6.00 6.28 8.01
C PHE A 185 6.65 5.93 9.34
N THR A 186 7.51 4.89 9.41
CA THR A 186 8.06 4.45 10.70
C THR A 186 9.25 5.30 11.10
N THR A 187 9.13 6.04 12.20
CA THR A 187 10.11 7.02 12.68
C THR A 187 10.86 6.58 13.93
N GLY A 188 10.32 5.62 14.70
CA GLY A 188 10.94 5.17 15.94
C GLY A 188 10.31 3.93 16.52
N ILE A 189 10.86 3.48 17.66
CA ILE A 189 10.35 2.40 18.50
C ILE A 189 10.06 2.98 19.89
N GLU A 190 8.86 2.73 20.40
CA GLU A 190 8.42 3.24 21.70
C GLU A 190 9.39 2.83 22.83
N GLY A 191 9.76 3.80 23.66
CA GLY A 191 10.65 3.57 24.81
C GLY A 191 12.13 3.40 24.49
N MET A 192 12.53 3.52 23.20
CA MET A 192 13.93 3.44 22.77
C MET A 192 14.49 4.82 22.40
N SER A 193 15.80 5.01 22.58
CA SER A 193 16.51 6.17 22.06
C SER A 193 16.46 6.18 20.52
N LYS A 194 16.78 7.33 19.92
CA LYS A 194 16.87 7.46 18.46
C LYS A 194 17.90 6.52 17.85
N GLU A 195 19.04 6.35 18.52
CA GLU A 195 20.16 5.50 18.09
C GLU A 195 19.76 4.02 18.13
N GLU A 196 19.13 3.58 19.21
CA GLU A 196 18.63 2.21 19.36
C GLU A 196 17.55 1.90 18.31
N SER A 197 16.54 2.76 18.19
CA SER A 197 15.48 2.65 17.19
C SER A 197 16.07 2.57 15.78
N SER A 198 16.98 3.48 15.43
CA SER A 198 17.60 3.53 14.11
C SER A 198 18.39 2.25 13.80
N SER A 199 19.07 1.67 14.77
CA SER A 199 19.84 0.42 14.58
C SER A 199 18.92 -0.75 14.20
N ILE A 200 17.82 -0.91 14.90
CA ILE A 200 16.83 -1.97 14.63
C ILE A 200 16.08 -1.69 13.32
N LEU A 201 15.55 -0.48 13.14
CA LEU A 201 14.73 -0.12 11.99
C LEU A 201 15.53 -0.16 10.69
N ASN A 202 16.78 0.31 10.64
CA ASN A 202 17.61 0.23 9.45
C ASN A 202 17.89 -1.21 9.01
N PHE A 203 18.14 -2.11 9.97
CA PHE A 203 18.24 -3.54 9.65
C PHE A 203 16.94 -4.06 9.06
N LEU A 204 15.79 -3.78 9.69
CA LEU A 204 14.50 -4.28 9.22
C LEU A 204 14.09 -3.69 7.87
N PHE A 205 14.33 -2.41 7.61
CA PHE A 205 14.08 -1.80 6.32
C PHE A 205 14.87 -2.51 5.21
N ASN A 206 16.18 -2.67 5.39
CA ASN A 206 17.02 -3.37 4.43
C ASN A 206 16.59 -4.83 4.25
N HIS A 207 16.22 -5.50 5.33
CA HIS A 207 15.74 -6.88 5.30
C HIS A 207 14.41 -6.99 4.54
N CYS A 208 13.41 -6.15 4.87
CA CYS A 208 12.12 -6.14 4.18
C CYS A 208 12.21 -5.78 2.70
N GLU A 209 13.22 -5.00 2.34
CA GLU A 209 13.50 -4.56 0.97
C GLU A 209 14.47 -5.51 0.24
N HIS A 210 14.70 -6.72 0.75
CA HIS A 210 15.57 -7.68 0.08
C HIS A 210 14.89 -8.31 -1.13
N VAL A 211 15.64 -8.48 -2.21
CA VAL A 211 15.13 -8.94 -3.52
C VAL A 211 14.39 -10.29 -3.45
N ASN A 212 14.73 -11.16 -2.50
CA ASN A 212 14.11 -12.48 -2.34
C ASN A 212 12.61 -12.42 -1.95
N TYR A 213 12.16 -11.29 -1.41
CA TYR A 213 10.75 -11.11 -1.00
C TYR A 213 9.94 -10.31 -1.99
N GLN A 214 10.56 -9.85 -3.08
CA GLN A 214 9.98 -8.89 -4.00
C GLN A 214 9.45 -9.53 -5.26
N ILE A 215 8.41 -8.90 -5.80
CA ILE A 215 7.99 -9.04 -7.20
C ILE A 215 7.93 -7.65 -7.82
N ARG A 216 8.27 -7.56 -9.10
CA ARG A 216 8.13 -6.35 -9.91
C ARG A 216 7.00 -6.57 -10.92
N TYR A 217 5.98 -5.72 -10.89
CA TYR A 217 4.84 -5.77 -11.78
C TYR A 217 4.95 -4.71 -12.86
N ARG A 218 5.06 -5.15 -14.11
CA ARG A 218 4.96 -4.30 -15.29
C ARG A 218 3.50 -4.18 -15.69
N TRP A 219 2.99 -2.96 -15.70
CA TRP A 219 1.61 -2.65 -16.02
C TRP A 219 1.32 -2.73 -17.52
N SER A 220 0.12 -3.19 -17.85
CA SER A 220 -0.54 -2.94 -19.14
C SER A 220 -1.72 -2.00 -18.89
N LEU A 221 -2.16 -1.29 -19.95
CA LEU A 221 -3.25 -0.32 -19.83
C LEU A 221 -4.50 -0.98 -19.24
N ASN A 222 -5.10 -0.32 -18.27
CA ASN A 222 -6.27 -0.77 -17.51
C ASN A 222 -6.07 -2.05 -16.69
N ASP A 223 -4.85 -2.56 -16.53
CA ASP A 223 -4.60 -3.57 -15.51
C ASP A 223 -5.00 -3.02 -14.12
N MET A 224 -5.52 -3.91 -13.26
CA MET A 224 -5.78 -3.58 -11.86
C MET A 224 -4.93 -4.46 -10.96
N ALA A 225 -4.35 -3.86 -9.92
CA ALA A 225 -3.73 -4.58 -8.81
C ALA A 225 -4.55 -4.37 -7.54
N PHE A 226 -4.68 -5.43 -6.74
CA PHE A 226 -5.29 -5.39 -5.41
C PHE A 226 -4.34 -6.06 -4.42
N TRP A 227 -3.86 -5.31 -3.42
CA TRP A 227 -2.87 -5.80 -2.46
C TRP A 227 -3.32 -5.65 -1.02
N ASP A 228 -2.79 -6.54 -0.17
CA ASP A 228 -3.06 -6.59 1.27
C ASP A 228 -2.01 -5.77 2.03
N ASN A 229 -2.39 -4.57 2.47
CA ASN A 229 -1.52 -3.67 3.23
C ASN A 229 -1.11 -4.21 4.61
N ARG A 230 -1.77 -5.26 5.08
CA ARG A 230 -1.48 -5.87 6.37
C ARG A 230 -0.24 -6.76 6.36
N CYS A 231 0.18 -7.20 5.16
CA CYS A 231 1.28 -8.15 4.99
C CYS A 231 2.11 -7.95 3.72
N ALA A 232 1.87 -6.89 2.96
CA ALA A 232 2.67 -6.51 1.81
C ALA A 232 3.04 -5.03 1.89
N MET A 233 4.30 -4.71 1.60
CA MET A 233 4.73 -3.36 1.27
C MET A 233 4.80 -3.19 -0.24
N HIS A 234 4.74 -1.95 -0.71
CA HIS A 234 4.91 -1.65 -2.12
C HIS A 234 5.63 -0.33 -2.35
N ARG A 235 6.14 -0.17 -3.58
CA ARG A 235 6.66 1.11 -4.07
C ARG A 235 6.41 1.25 -5.56
N ALA A 236 6.04 2.45 -6.00
CA ALA A 236 6.01 2.82 -7.41
C ALA A 236 7.42 3.22 -7.87
N ILE A 237 7.84 2.77 -9.04
CA ILE A 237 9.11 3.17 -9.61
C ILE A 237 8.88 4.41 -10.46
N TRP A 238 9.58 5.51 -10.15
CA TRP A 238 9.48 6.76 -10.90
C TRP A 238 10.69 6.93 -11.84
N ASP A 239 10.73 6.09 -12.86
CA ASP A 239 11.78 6.01 -13.88
C ASP A 239 11.28 6.43 -15.27
N TYR A 240 10.13 7.10 -15.35
CA TYR A 240 9.45 7.43 -16.59
C TYR A 240 9.29 8.95 -16.83
N TRP A 241 9.81 9.79 -15.94
CA TRP A 241 9.75 11.24 -16.14
C TRP A 241 10.42 11.62 -17.48
N PRO A 242 9.88 12.53 -18.30
CA PRO A 242 8.73 13.42 -18.06
C PRO A 242 7.37 12.85 -18.50
N ASN A 243 7.27 11.56 -18.80
CA ASN A 243 6.06 10.93 -19.29
C ASN A 243 4.97 10.88 -18.22
N GLU A 244 3.71 10.73 -18.67
CA GLU A 244 2.54 10.73 -17.81
C GLU A 244 2.21 9.31 -17.33
N ARG A 245 1.79 9.21 -16.07
CA ARG A 245 1.23 8.00 -15.47
C ARG A 245 0.07 8.37 -14.58
N LYS A 246 -1.14 7.84 -14.91
CA LYS A 246 -2.37 8.18 -14.20
C LYS A 246 -3.22 6.96 -13.90
N GLY A 247 -3.87 6.98 -12.75
CA GLY A 247 -4.79 5.93 -12.34
C GLY A 247 -5.67 6.33 -11.18
N ARG A 248 -6.59 5.44 -10.83
CA ARG A 248 -7.57 5.61 -9.74
C ARG A 248 -7.37 4.52 -8.71
N ARG A 249 -7.42 4.91 -7.46
CA ARG A 249 -7.24 4.03 -6.32
C ARG A 249 -8.45 4.08 -5.39
N VAL A 250 -8.97 2.90 -5.03
CA VAL A 250 -9.94 2.71 -3.96
C VAL A 250 -9.25 1.94 -2.84
N THR A 251 -9.43 2.39 -1.60
CA THR A 251 -8.77 1.83 -0.42
C THR A 251 -9.84 1.34 0.55
N ILE A 252 -9.63 0.15 1.13
CA ILE A 252 -10.57 -0.49 2.05
C ILE A 252 -10.06 -0.31 3.48
N LYS A 253 -10.93 0.16 4.38
CA LYS A 253 -10.64 0.34 5.79
C LYS A 253 -10.20 -0.97 6.43
N GLY A 254 -9.22 -0.89 7.31
CA GLY A 254 -8.64 -2.06 7.97
C GLY A 254 -9.03 -2.16 9.44
N ASP A 255 -8.15 -2.80 10.18
CA ASP A 255 -8.27 -3.10 11.60
C ASP A 255 -7.11 -2.47 12.37
N ILE A 256 -7.28 -2.33 13.68
CA ILE A 256 -6.18 -1.97 14.58
C ILE A 256 -5.17 -3.12 14.58
N PRO A 257 -3.91 -2.89 14.18
CA PRO A 257 -2.85 -3.90 14.19
C PRO A 257 -2.61 -4.51 15.58
N LYS A 258 -2.47 -5.84 15.62
CA LYS A 258 -2.23 -6.59 16.86
C LYS A 258 -1.06 -7.56 16.73
#